data_af634597351097dd95baa5ab8d366570
#
_entry.id   af634597351097dd95baa5ab8d366570
#
_cell.length_a   1.000
_cell.length_b   1.000
_cell.length_c   1.000
_cell.angle_alpha   90.00
_cell.angle_beta   90.00
_cell.angle_gamma   90.00
#
_symmetry.space_group_name_H-M   'P 1'
#
loop_
_entity.id
_entity.type
_entity.pdbx_description
1 polymer ?
#
loop_
_entity_poly.entity_id
_entity_poly.type
_entity_poly.pdbx_seq_one_letter_code
_entity_poly.pdbx_strand_id
1 'polypeptide(L)'
;DQLRIGVHLPLLMFSLGMGTFAFKGQEAIMQRTGSKNRLLAAPALQPLTMSAAHFTYFVKDLIYYVLLILTPIVAGMSLGLLLDEGGLIQTPLEWSSVFWTWAAMATTLAEGLALAFLGSVLWLRGRPFTWLGPVVAVGVGLSAGLGLVPWDAALVGLAVQRDHALLPLLGGLVGAGVLGAIASSLLVDDFEV
;
A
#
# COMPACT_ATOMS: atom_id res chain seq x y z
N ASP A 1 14.78 -6.59 13.47
CA ASP A 1 15.10 -7.10 12.13
C ASP A 1 14.16 -8.20 11.63
N GLN A 2 13.77 -9.18 12.46
CA GLN A 2 12.87 -10.28 12.05
C GLN A 2 11.49 -9.77 11.62
N LEU A 3 10.87 -8.84 12.33
CA LEU A 3 9.57 -8.24 11.95
C LEU A 3 9.67 -7.44 10.66
N ARG A 4 10.77 -6.71 10.46
CA ARG A 4 11.01 -5.95 9.24
C ARG A 4 11.08 -6.84 8.01
N ILE A 5 11.92 -7.88 8.05
CA ILE A 5 12.17 -8.78 6.92
C ILE A 5 11.04 -9.79 6.76
N GLY A 6 10.51 -10.33 7.86
CA GLY A 6 9.52 -11.39 7.82
C GLY A 6 8.08 -10.93 7.58
N VAL A 7 7.75 -9.69 7.91
CA VAL A 7 6.36 -9.20 7.85
C VAL A 7 6.24 -7.93 7.01
N HIS A 8 6.89 -6.84 7.43
CA HIS A 8 6.64 -5.52 6.81
C HIS A 8 7.20 -5.40 5.40
N LEU A 9 8.39 -5.92 5.13
CA LEU A 9 8.98 -5.86 3.79
C LEU A 9 8.20 -6.69 2.76
N PRO A 10 7.84 -7.97 3.02
CA PRO A 10 6.98 -8.73 2.12
C PRO A 10 5.63 -8.09 1.89
N LEU A 11 5.00 -7.53 2.94
CA LEU A 11 3.70 -6.85 2.82
C LEU A 11 3.79 -5.57 1.99
N LEU A 12 4.87 -4.80 2.15
CA LEU A 12 5.15 -3.62 1.33
C LEU A 12 5.33 -4.01 -0.14
N MET A 13 6.15 -5.03 -0.41
CA MET A 13 6.38 -5.53 -1.78
C MET A 13 5.10 -6.08 -2.41
N PHE A 14 4.28 -6.78 -1.63
CA PHE A 14 2.97 -7.24 -2.07
C PHE A 14 2.06 -6.06 -2.45
N SER A 15 1.93 -5.05 -1.59
CA SER A 15 1.07 -3.89 -1.83
C SER A 15 1.53 -3.04 -3.00
N LEU A 16 2.85 -2.87 -3.17
CA LEU A 16 3.46 -2.25 -4.35
C LEU A 16 3.11 -3.03 -5.64
N GLY A 17 3.25 -4.35 -5.62
CA GLY A 17 2.90 -5.23 -6.74
C GLY A 17 1.41 -5.11 -7.09
N MET A 18 0.55 -5.30 -6.11
CA MET A 18 -0.91 -5.29 -6.32
C MET A 18 -1.41 -3.92 -6.80
N GLY A 19 -0.94 -2.82 -6.24
CA GLY A 19 -1.31 -1.47 -6.69
C GLY A 19 -0.85 -1.19 -8.12
N THR A 20 0.32 -1.68 -8.51
CA THR A 20 0.82 -1.55 -9.88
C THR A 20 0.03 -2.41 -10.86
N PHE A 21 -0.31 -3.65 -10.48
CA PHE A 21 -1.10 -4.56 -11.31
C PHE A 21 -2.55 -4.13 -11.44
N ALA A 22 -3.17 -3.60 -10.39
CA ALA A 22 -4.56 -3.13 -10.43
C ALA A 22 -4.75 -2.07 -11.52
N PHE A 23 -3.78 -1.19 -11.72
CA PHE A 23 -3.85 -0.12 -12.72
C PHE A 23 -3.37 -0.56 -14.11
N LYS A 24 -2.21 -1.23 -14.20
CA LYS A 24 -1.63 -1.68 -15.48
C LYS A 24 -2.22 -2.97 -16.04
N GLY A 25 -2.60 -3.89 -15.16
CA GLY A 25 -3.20 -5.15 -15.57
C GLY A 25 -4.53 -4.94 -16.28
N GLN A 26 -5.33 -4.00 -15.81
CA GLN A 26 -6.58 -3.62 -16.46
C GLN A 26 -6.34 -2.98 -17.83
N GLU A 27 -5.37 -2.06 -17.94
CA GLU A 27 -4.99 -1.46 -19.22
C GLU A 27 -4.50 -2.50 -20.23
N ALA A 28 -3.63 -3.42 -19.83
CA ALA A 28 -3.11 -4.47 -20.70
C ALA A 28 -4.19 -5.46 -21.16
N ILE A 29 -5.15 -5.82 -20.30
CA ILE A 29 -6.29 -6.68 -20.66
C ILE A 29 -7.19 -5.96 -21.64
N MET A 30 -7.43 -4.66 -21.46
CA MET A 30 -8.29 -3.87 -22.30
C MET A 30 -7.71 -3.60 -23.68
N GLN A 31 -6.40 -3.34 -23.77
CA GLN A 31 -5.70 -3.23 -25.07
C GLN A 31 -5.75 -4.53 -25.86
N ARG A 32 -5.71 -5.70 -25.20
CA ARG A 32 -5.78 -7.01 -25.86
C ARG A 32 -7.19 -7.39 -26.32
N THR A 33 -8.22 -6.97 -25.61
CA THR A 33 -9.62 -7.37 -25.92
C THR A 33 -10.30 -6.40 -26.87
N GLY A 34 -9.65 -5.30 -27.26
CA GLY A 34 -10.25 -4.28 -28.14
C GLY A 34 -11.52 -3.63 -27.57
N SER A 35 -11.88 -4.00 -26.34
CA SER A 35 -13.02 -3.41 -25.66
C SER A 35 -12.62 -2.02 -25.14
N LYS A 36 -13.29 -1.00 -25.67
CA LYS A 36 -13.23 0.35 -25.08
C LYS A 36 -13.47 0.22 -23.59
N ASN A 37 -12.60 0.84 -22.84
CA ASN A 37 -12.47 0.72 -21.40
C ASN A 37 -13.79 1.05 -20.68
N ARG A 38 -14.63 0.04 -20.45
CA ARG A 38 -15.93 0.22 -19.77
C ARG A 38 -15.76 0.70 -18.33
N LEU A 39 -14.62 0.40 -17.69
CA LEU A 39 -14.33 0.86 -16.32
C LEU A 39 -13.90 2.33 -16.28
N LEU A 40 -13.30 2.84 -17.35
CA LEU A 40 -13.03 4.27 -17.51
C LEU A 40 -14.20 4.99 -18.21
N ALA A 41 -14.94 4.31 -19.08
CA ALA A 41 -16.13 4.87 -19.73
C ALA A 41 -17.31 5.03 -18.74
N ALA A 42 -17.46 4.16 -17.76
CA ALA A 42 -18.52 4.29 -16.76
C ALA A 42 -18.34 5.53 -15.87
N PRO A 43 -17.14 5.87 -15.34
CA PRO A 43 -16.88 7.15 -14.68
C PRO A 43 -17.02 8.36 -15.62
N ALA A 44 -16.64 8.25 -16.90
CA ALA A 44 -16.77 9.34 -17.87
C ALA A 44 -18.23 9.67 -18.21
N LEU A 45 -19.17 8.76 -17.98
CA LEU A 45 -20.61 8.97 -18.09
C LEU A 45 -21.24 9.54 -16.80
N GLN A 46 -20.46 9.61 -15.70
CA GLN A 46 -20.90 10.19 -14.44
C GLN A 46 -20.19 11.58 -14.26
N PRO A 47 -20.78 12.50 -13.52
CA PRO A 47 -20.15 13.79 -13.24
C PRO A 47 -18.99 13.70 -12.24
N LEU A 48 -18.16 12.64 -12.36
CA LEU A 48 -17.00 12.38 -11.54
C LEU A 48 -15.74 12.75 -12.34
N THR A 49 -14.86 13.50 -11.72
CA THR A 49 -13.53 13.76 -12.26
C THR A 49 -12.69 12.46 -12.23
N MET A 50 -11.78 12.29 -13.18
CA MET A 50 -10.86 11.13 -13.20
C MET A 50 -10.04 11.05 -11.91
N SER A 51 -9.68 12.18 -11.34
CA SER A 51 -9.00 12.27 -10.04
C SER A 51 -9.85 11.68 -8.91
N ALA A 52 -11.13 12.02 -8.84
CA ALA A 52 -12.05 11.47 -7.83
C ALA A 52 -12.25 9.95 -8.00
N ALA A 53 -12.39 9.49 -9.25
CA ALA A 53 -12.49 8.07 -9.56
C ALA A 53 -11.23 7.32 -9.13
N HIS A 54 -10.04 7.82 -9.46
CA HIS A 54 -8.75 7.21 -9.09
C HIS A 54 -8.57 7.14 -7.57
N PHE A 55 -8.89 8.21 -6.84
CA PHE A 55 -8.83 8.21 -5.37
C PHE A 55 -9.81 7.21 -4.77
N THR A 56 -11.00 7.08 -5.35
CA THR A 56 -11.99 6.09 -4.91
C THR A 56 -11.48 4.67 -5.13
N TYR A 57 -10.78 4.39 -6.23
CA TYR A 57 -10.12 3.09 -6.44
C TYR A 57 -9.04 2.83 -5.41
N PHE A 58 -8.21 3.82 -5.09
CA PHE A 58 -7.21 3.69 -4.03
C PHE A 58 -7.83 3.31 -2.68
N VAL A 59 -8.86 4.03 -2.25
CA VAL A 59 -9.57 3.76 -0.99
C VAL A 59 -10.24 2.38 -1.01
N LYS A 60 -10.90 2.05 -2.11
CA LYS A 60 -11.55 0.74 -2.29
C LYS A 60 -10.52 -0.40 -2.19
N ASP A 61 -9.40 -0.29 -2.87
CA ASP A 61 -8.36 -1.32 -2.88
C ASP A 61 -7.71 -1.45 -1.50
N LEU A 62 -7.48 -0.34 -0.81
CA LEU A 62 -6.99 -0.35 0.56
C LEU A 62 -7.93 -1.13 1.48
N ILE A 63 -9.22 -0.80 1.47
CA ILE A 63 -10.24 -1.50 2.28
C ILE A 63 -10.29 -2.98 1.91
N TYR A 64 -10.32 -3.28 0.61
CA TYR A 64 -10.39 -4.65 0.13
C TYR A 64 -9.20 -5.50 0.61
N TYR A 65 -7.98 -5.01 0.48
CA TYR A 65 -6.79 -5.75 0.90
C TYR A 65 -6.65 -5.85 2.42
N VAL A 66 -7.05 -4.81 3.16
CA VAL A 66 -7.12 -4.89 4.63
C VAL A 66 -8.08 -5.99 5.06
N LEU A 67 -9.27 -6.06 4.45
CA LEU A 67 -10.24 -7.08 4.81
C LEU A 67 -9.81 -8.48 4.34
N LEU A 68 -9.32 -8.62 3.12
CA LEU A 68 -9.00 -9.93 2.53
C LEU A 68 -7.74 -10.57 3.12
N ILE A 69 -6.72 -9.76 3.44
CA ILE A 69 -5.41 -10.26 3.85
C ILE A 69 -5.24 -10.15 5.37
N LEU A 70 -5.51 -8.97 5.93
CA LEU A 70 -5.21 -8.75 7.34
C LEU A 70 -6.24 -9.42 8.26
N THR A 71 -7.50 -9.50 7.87
CA THR A 71 -8.54 -10.14 8.70
C THR A 71 -8.24 -11.63 8.95
N PRO A 72 -7.88 -12.46 7.95
CA PRO A 72 -7.48 -13.85 8.19
C PRO A 72 -6.24 -13.98 9.10
N ILE A 73 -5.26 -13.09 8.95
CA ILE A 73 -4.05 -13.11 9.78
C ILE A 73 -4.42 -12.81 11.25
N VAL A 74 -5.20 -11.77 11.47
CA VAL A 74 -5.66 -11.39 12.82
C VAL A 74 -6.55 -12.47 13.41
N ALA A 75 -7.44 -13.05 12.63
CA ALA A 75 -8.26 -14.18 13.07
C ALA A 75 -7.40 -15.38 13.49
N GLY A 76 -6.37 -15.70 12.70
CA GLY A 76 -5.40 -16.75 13.04
C GLY A 76 -4.63 -16.46 14.33
N MET A 77 -4.15 -15.23 14.50
CA MET A 77 -3.48 -14.80 15.73
C MET A 77 -4.41 -14.88 16.95
N SER A 78 -5.64 -14.41 16.80
CA SER A 78 -6.65 -14.44 17.87
C SER A 78 -7.02 -15.87 18.26
N LEU A 79 -7.17 -16.75 17.26
CA LEU A 79 -7.41 -18.18 17.48
C LEU A 79 -6.22 -18.84 18.17
N GLY A 80 -4.99 -18.50 17.78
CA GLY A 80 -3.77 -18.97 18.43
C GLY A 80 -3.74 -18.59 19.91
N LEU A 81 -4.12 -17.35 20.27
CA LEU A 81 -4.24 -16.91 21.65
C LEU A 81 -5.28 -17.69 22.45
N LEU A 82 -6.44 -17.96 21.84
CA LEU A 82 -7.52 -18.71 22.50
C LEU A 82 -7.17 -20.18 22.72
N LEU A 83 -6.37 -20.76 21.85
CA LEU A 83 -6.00 -22.18 21.89
C LEU A 83 -4.69 -22.44 22.67
N ASP A 84 -3.97 -21.39 23.07
CA ASP A 84 -2.70 -21.55 23.80
C ASP A 84 -2.89 -21.88 25.29
N GLU A 85 -3.83 -22.75 25.62
CA GLU A 85 -4.02 -23.29 26.97
C GLU A 85 -2.79 -24.10 27.45
N GLY A 86 -1.90 -24.49 26.55
CA GLY A 86 -0.72 -25.32 26.84
C GLY A 86 0.60 -24.54 26.97
N GLY A 87 0.61 -23.22 26.84
CA GLY A 87 1.85 -22.41 26.93
C GLY A 87 2.86 -22.71 25.83
N LEU A 88 2.40 -23.10 24.64
CA LEU A 88 3.25 -23.35 23.47
C LEU A 88 3.87 -22.06 22.94
N ILE A 89 3.23 -20.93 23.18
CA ILE A 89 3.72 -19.59 22.81
C ILE A 89 4.63 -19.10 23.93
N GLN A 90 5.93 -19.12 23.70
CA GLN A 90 6.95 -18.73 24.69
C GLN A 90 6.91 -17.25 25.10
N THR A 91 6.20 -16.42 24.35
CA THR A 91 5.99 -14.99 24.69
C THR A 91 4.52 -14.74 24.96
N PRO A 92 4.16 -14.09 26.08
CA PRO A 92 2.77 -13.75 26.34
C PRO A 92 2.28 -12.77 25.27
N LEU A 93 1.50 -13.29 24.33
CA LEU A 93 0.76 -12.47 23.37
C LEU A 93 -0.42 -11.84 24.11
N GLU A 94 -0.48 -10.54 24.18
CA GLU A 94 -1.62 -9.80 24.69
C GLU A 94 -2.58 -9.43 23.57
N TRP A 95 -3.87 -9.28 23.87
CA TRP A 95 -4.86 -8.80 22.91
C TRP A 95 -4.51 -7.43 22.32
N SER A 96 -3.84 -6.58 23.09
CA SER A 96 -3.28 -5.32 22.64
C SER A 96 -2.28 -5.51 21.51
N SER A 97 -1.43 -6.54 21.59
CA SER A 97 -0.43 -6.86 20.56
C SER A 97 -1.08 -7.30 19.24
N VAL A 98 -2.22 -7.99 19.29
CA VAL A 98 -2.98 -8.36 18.08
C VAL A 98 -3.48 -7.11 17.35
N PHE A 99 -4.06 -6.16 18.12
CA PHE A 99 -4.52 -4.88 17.53
C PHE A 99 -3.37 -4.09 16.93
N TRP A 100 -2.27 -3.93 17.65
CA TRP A 100 -1.12 -3.16 17.15
C TRP A 100 -0.44 -3.82 15.94
N THR A 101 -0.39 -5.15 15.89
CA THR A 101 0.09 -5.88 14.73
C THR A 101 -0.79 -5.64 13.52
N TRP A 102 -2.12 -5.72 13.69
CA TRP A 102 -3.06 -5.41 12.63
C TRP A 102 -2.92 -3.96 12.13
N ALA A 103 -2.87 -2.99 13.05
CA ALA A 103 -2.72 -1.58 12.73
C ALA A 103 -1.41 -1.29 12.00
N ALA A 104 -0.30 -1.87 12.45
CA ALA A 104 1.01 -1.77 11.83
C ALA A 104 1.03 -2.34 10.40
N MET A 105 0.43 -3.51 10.21
CA MET A 105 0.32 -4.15 8.90
C MET A 105 -0.57 -3.34 7.96
N ALA A 106 -1.69 -2.80 8.46
CA ALA A 106 -2.59 -1.94 7.68
C ALA A 106 -1.87 -0.66 7.21
N THR A 107 -1.05 -0.06 8.08
CA THR A 107 -0.24 1.11 7.74
C THR A 107 0.78 0.79 6.63
N THR A 108 1.54 -0.30 6.77
CA THR A 108 2.51 -0.73 5.75
C THR A 108 1.84 -1.02 4.41
N LEU A 109 0.66 -1.64 4.43
CA LEU A 109 -0.12 -1.92 3.21
C LEU A 109 -0.61 -0.62 2.56
N ALA A 110 -1.08 0.34 3.36
CA ALA A 110 -1.52 1.64 2.87
C ALA A 110 -0.38 2.43 2.24
N GLU A 111 0.81 2.43 2.86
CA GLU A 111 2.02 3.05 2.30
C GLU A 111 2.40 2.45 0.95
N GLY A 112 2.46 1.12 0.86
CA GLY A 112 2.81 0.43 -0.38
C GLY A 112 1.81 0.69 -1.51
N LEU A 113 0.51 0.67 -1.22
CA LEU A 113 -0.53 1.01 -2.19
C LEU A 113 -0.41 2.46 -2.66
N ALA A 114 -0.23 3.42 -1.74
CA ALA A 114 -0.08 4.83 -2.09
C ALA A 114 1.12 5.08 -3.00
N LEU A 115 2.26 4.43 -2.71
CA LEU A 115 3.45 4.49 -3.54
C LEU A 115 3.24 3.85 -4.92
N ALA A 116 2.51 2.72 -4.99
CA ALA A 116 2.19 2.06 -6.25
C ALA A 116 1.26 2.92 -7.13
N PHE A 117 0.25 3.55 -6.53
CA PHE A 117 -0.65 4.47 -7.23
C PHE A 117 0.10 5.69 -7.75
N LEU A 118 0.95 6.29 -6.92
CA LEU A 118 1.80 7.41 -7.34
C LEU A 118 2.74 7.01 -8.48
N GLY A 119 3.43 5.89 -8.35
CA GLY A 119 4.33 5.36 -9.37
C GLY A 119 3.61 5.08 -10.69
N SER A 120 2.39 4.55 -10.64
CA SER A 120 1.57 4.28 -11.83
C SER A 120 1.17 5.56 -12.55
N VAL A 121 0.78 6.60 -11.84
CA VAL A 121 0.43 7.90 -12.42
C VAL A 121 1.65 8.58 -13.02
N LEU A 122 2.78 8.56 -12.33
CA LEU A 122 4.04 9.10 -12.86
C LEU A 122 4.48 8.37 -14.14
N TRP A 123 4.25 7.06 -14.21
CA TRP A 123 4.51 6.28 -15.41
C TRP A 123 3.61 6.71 -16.59
N LEU A 124 2.33 6.97 -16.34
CA LEU A 124 1.38 7.41 -17.38
C LEU A 124 1.71 8.80 -17.91
N ARG A 125 2.32 9.67 -17.12
CA ARG A 125 2.71 11.03 -17.53
C ARG A 125 3.86 11.09 -18.54
N GLY A 126 4.51 9.97 -18.83
CA GLY A 126 5.47 9.90 -19.93
C GLY A 126 6.94 10.02 -19.53
N ARG A 127 7.80 10.14 -20.55
CA ARG A 127 9.23 9.85 -20.45
C ARG A 127 10.04 10.53 -19.34
N PRO A 128 9.94 11.80 -18.98
CA PRO A 128 10.82 12.30 -17.92
C PRO A 128 10.50 11.65 -16.55
N PHE A 129 9.24 11.25 -16.34
CA PHE A 129 8.80 10.68 -15.05
C PHE A 129 9.03 9.17 -14.94
N THR A 130 9.20 8.46 -16.05
CA THR A 130 9.47 7.00 -16.02
C THR A 130 10.81 6.66 -15.38
N TRP A 131 11.78 7.57 -15.41
CA TRP A 131 13.09 7.40 -14.78
C TRP A 131 13.10 7.74 -13.29
N LEU A 132 12.10 8.45 -12.82
CA LEU A 132 12.04 8.85 -11.41
C LEU A 132 11.96 7.63 -10.47
N GLY A 133 11.16 6.63 -10.83
CA GLY A 133 11.05 5.39 -10.07
C GLY A 133 12.39 4.64 -9.93
N PRO A 134 13.08 4.28 -11.03
CA PRO A 134 14.41 3.67 -10.97
C PRO A 134 15.44 4.51 -10.23
N VAL A 135 15.48 5.83 -10.45
CA VAL A 135 16.42 6.73 -9.77
C VAL A 135 16.17 6.76 -8.26
N VAL A 136 14.91 6.87 -7.84
CA VAL A 136 14.55 6.82 -6.42
C VAL A 136 14.90 5.44 -5.83
N ALA A 137 14.58 4.35 -6.53
CA ALA A 137 14.88 3.00 -6.06
C ALA A 137 16.40 2.77 -5.90
N VAL A 138 17.20 3.23 -6.86
CA VAL A 138 18.67 3.16 -6.79
C VAL A 138 19.19 4.06 -5.67
N GLY A 139 18.69 5.29 -5.55
CA GLY A 139 19.08 6.22 -4.49
C GLY A 139 18.76 5.68 -3.09
N VAL A 140 17.57 5.11 -2.94
CA VAL A 140 17.14 4.44 -1.70
C VAL A 140 18.01 3.21 -1.44
N GLY A 141 18.27 2.36 -2.44
CA GLY A 141 19.12 1.18 -2.30
C GLY A 141 20.57 1.52 -1.92
N LEU A 142 21.14 2.53 -2.55
CA LEU A 142 22.49 3.01 -2.23
C LEU A 142 22.57 3.61 -0.82
N SER A 143 21.61 4.47 -0.45
CA SER A 143 21.59 5.08 0.88
C SER A 143 21.46 4.05 2.00
N ALA A 144 20.73 2.96 1.74
CA ALA A 144 20.63 1.82 2.65
C ALA A 144 21.92 1.02 2.72
N GLY A 145 22.51 0.70 1.59
CA GLY A 145 23.79 -0.04 1.54
C GLY A 145 24.93 0.71 2.24
N LEU A 146 24.87 2.05 2.20
CA LEU A 146 25.84 2.94 2.89
C LEU A 146 25.45 3.24 4.35
N GLY A 147 24.32 2.76 4.83
CA GLY A 147 23.84 3.03 6.18
C GLY A 147 23.47 4.51 6.44
N LEU A 148 23.25 5.30 5.38
CA LEU A 148 22.97 6.73 5.47
C LEU A 148 21.54 7.04 5.93
N VAL A 149 20.61 6.15 5.65
CA VAL A 149 19.20 6.27 6.06
C VAL A 149 18.82 5.03 6.85
N PRO A 150 18.31 5.18 8.08
CA PRO A 150 17.72 4.06 8.78
C PRO A 150 16.46 3.63 8.02
N TRP A 151 16.51 2.48 7.37
CA TRP A 151 15.37 1.89 6.64
C TRP A 151 14.13 1.73 7.51
N ASP A 152 14.36 1.61 8.80
CA ASP A 152 13.31 1.51 9.80
C ASP A 152 12.43 2.77 9.86
N ALA A 153 13.00 3.94 9.52
CA ALA A 153 12.27 5.20 9.48
C ALA A 153 11.38 5.33 8.22
N ALA A 154 11.67 4.56 7.16
CA ALA A 154 10.89 4.56 5.93
C ALA A 154 9.64 3.65 6.04
N LEU A 155 9.62 2.73 7.00
CA LEU A 155 8.50 1.82 7.26
C LEU A 155 7.75 2.30 8.51
N VAL A 156 6.80 3.21 8.33
CA VAL A 156 6.02 3.76 9.45
C VAL A 156 5.23 2.66 10.17
N GLY A 157 4.76 1.63 9.44
CA GLY A 157 4.15 0.47 10.04
C GLY A 157 5.05 -0.27 11.03
N LEU A 158 6.37 -0.30 10.79
CA LEU A 158 7.32 -0.87 11.74
C LEU A 158 7.42 -0.04 13.03
N ALA A 159 7.36 1.29 12.93
CA ALA A 159 7.32 2.15 14.12
C ALA A 159 6.02 1.94 14.91
N VAL A 160 4.87 1.79 14.24
CA VAL A 160 3.60 1.43 14.90
C VAL A 160 3.72 0.11 15.66
N GLN A 161 4.37 -0.89 15.06
CA GLN A 161 4.57 -2.21 15.68
C GLN A 161 5.49 -2.15 16.91
N ARG A 162 6.53 -1.32 16.87
CA ARG A 162 7.51 -1.21 17.96
C ARG A 162 7.02 -0.36 19.11
N ASP A 163 6.44 0.79 18.79
CA ASP A 163 6.15 1.83 19.78
C ASP A 163 4.74 1.72 20.34
N HIS A 164 3.85 0.93 19.68
CA HIS A 164 2.43 0.81 20.04
C HIS A 164 1.77 2.20 20.21
N ALA A 165 2.12 3.14 19.35
CA ALA A 165 1.74 4.53 19.48
C ALA A 165 0.75 4.97 18.39
N LEU A 166 -0.22 5.79 18.77
CA LEU A 166 -1.21 6.33 17.85
C LEU A 166 -0.63 7.35 16.87
N LEU A 167 0.43 8.08 17.28
CA LEU A 167 1.01 9.12 16.44
C LEU A 167 1.61 8.58 15.13
N PRO A 168 2.49 7.55 15.13
CA PRO A 168 2.97 6.94 13.89
C PRO A 168 1.84 6.27 13.10
N LEU A 169 0.84 5.66 13.77
CA LEU A 169 -0.31 5.07 13.08
C LEU A 169 -1.09 6.12 12.28
N LEU A 170 -1.51 7.19 12.94
CA LEU A 170 -2.25 8.28 12.28
C LEU A 170 -1.39 8.98 11.23
N GLY A 171 -0.11 9.22 11.54
CA GLY A 171 0.84 9.83 10.60
C GLY A 171 1.01 8.99 9.32
N GLY A 172 1.14 7.68 9.45
CA GLY A 172 1.26 6.75 8.32
C GLY A 172 -0.01 6.68 7.48
N LEU A 173 -1.18 6.54 8.12
CA LEU A 173 -2.46 6.47 7.39
C LEU A 173 -2.79 7.79 6.69
N VAL A 174 -2.60 8.93 7.39
CA VAL A 174 -2.79 10.25 6.79
C VAL A 174 -1.78 10.49 5.66
N GLY A 175 -0.52 10.12 5.87
CA GLY A 175 0.52 10.22 4.84
C GLY A 175 0.19 9.40 3.59
N ALA A 176 -0.25 8.16 3.75
CA ALA A 176 -0.71 7.33 2.64
C ALA A 176 -1.93 7.94 1.93
N GLY A 177 -2.90 8.48 2.69
CA GLY A 177 -4.06 9.18 2.13
C GLY A 177 -3.67 10.43 1.33
N VAL A 178 -2.74 11.23 1.85
CA VAL A 178 -2.21 12.42 1.16
C VAL A 178 -1.46 12.03 -0.12
N LEU A 179 -0.62 11.00 -0.08
CA LEU A 179 0.07 10.48 -1.27
C LEU A 179 -0.91 9.96 -2.32
N GLY A 180 -1.96 9.25 -1.90
CA GLY A 180 -3.04 8.80 -2.79
C GLY A 180 -3.80 9.97 -3.42
N ALA A 181 -4.08 11.02 -2.64
CA ALA A 181 -4.71 12.25 -3.14
C ALA A 181 -3.79 13.00 -4.13
N ILE A 182 -2.50 13.12 -3.83
CA ILE A 182 -1.50 13.71 -4.75
C ILE A 182 -1.45 12.89 -6.04
N ALA A 183 -1.34 11.56 -5.96
CA ALA A 183 -1.35 10.69 -7.13
C ALA A 183 -2.59 10.95 -7.99
N SER A 184 -3.76 11.06 -7.36
CA SER A 184 -5.02 11.30 -8.06
C SER A 184 -5.09 12.69 -8.70
N SER A 185 -4.57 13.72 -8.03
CA SER A 185 -4.53 15.09 -8.57
C SER A 185 -3.55 15.25 -9.74
N LEU A 186 -2.57 14.36 -9.82
CA LEU A 186 -1.62 14.31 -10.93
C LEU A 186 -2.20 13.63 -12.18
N LEU A 187 -3.32 12.95 -12.11
CA LEU A 187 -4.05 12.49 -13.29
C LEU A 187 -4.66 13.70 -14.01
N VAL A 188 -4.23 13.92 -15.24
CA VAL A 188 -4.77 14.97 -16.09
C VAL A 188 -6.02 14.42 -16.78
N ASP A 189 -7.08 15.22 -16.86
CA ASP A 189 -8.32 14.85 -17.53
C ASP A 189 -8.20 14.75 -19.07
N ASP A 190 -7.00 14.95 -19.61
CA ASP A 190 -6.68 14.89 -21.04
C ASP A 190 -6.44 13.45 -21.54
N PHE A 191 -7.35 12.53 -21.24
CA PHE A 191 -7.42 11.32 -22.04
C PHE A 191 -8.28 11.61 -23.26
N GLU A 192 -7.63 11.95 -24.38
CA GLU A 192 -8.27 11.84 -25.68
C GLU A 192 -8.79 10.40 -25.85
N VAL A 193 -10.10 10.27 -25.91
CA VAL A 193 -10.86 9.02 -26.10
C VAL A 193 -10.77 8.58 -27.56
#